data_94b39537d1743c69202b0c733a315927
#
_entry.id   94b39537d1743c69202b0c733a315927
#
_cell.length_a   1.000
_cell.length_b   1.000
_cell.length_c   1.000
_cell.angle_alpha   90.00
_cell.angle_beta   90.00
_cell.angle_gamma   90.00
#
_symmetry.space_group_name_H-M   'P 1'
#
loop_
_entity.id
_entity.type
_entity.pdbx_description
1 polymer ?
#
loop_
_entity_poly.entity_id
_entity_poly.type
_entity_poly.pdbx_seq_one_letter_code
_entity_poly.pdbx_strand_id
1 'polypeptide(L)' 'MVTNRDKLECAERELKFRFRVYDRLVVRGKMTKAEQQREIELMSAIVEDYRALVQFEEPELMLFIEAGRR' A
#
# COMPACT_ATOMS: atom_id res chain seq x y z
N MET A 1 14.34 -2.63 15.81
CA MET A 1 14.46 -3.51 14.64
C MET A 1 13.21 -3.38 13.78
N VAL A 2 13.38 -3.31 12.47
CA VAL A 2 12.26 -3.17 11.54
C VAL A 2 11.66 -4.56 11.24
N THR A 3 10.36 -4.69 11.47
CA THR A 3 9.62 -5.93 11.21
C THR A 3 8.90 -5.86 9.87
N ASN A 4 8.40 -7.01 9.39
CA ASN A 4 7.57 -7.04 8.19
C ASN A 4 6.26 -6.28 8.42
N ARG A 5 5.72 -6.30 9.64
CA ARG A 5 4.55 -5.50 9.99
C ARG A 5 4.82 -4.01 9.87
N ASP A 6 5.98 -3.55 10.36
CA ASP A 6 6.38 -2.14 10.22
C ASP A 6 6.45 -1.73 8.75
N LYS A 7 7.02 -2.61 7.92
CA LYS A 7 7.13 -2.37 6.48
C LYS A 7 5.76 -2.34 5.82
N LEU A 8 4.86 -3.24 6.20
CA LEU A 8 3.50 -3.27 5.68
C LEU A 8 2.76 -1.97 6.00
N GLU A 9 2.82 -1.52 7.24
CA GLU A 9 2.17 -0.27 7.64
C GLU A 9 2.71 0.92 6.86
N CYS A 10 4.03 0.97 6.68
CA CYS A 10 4.69 2.02 5.90
C CYS A 10 4.24 1.99 4.44
N ALA A 11 4.22 0.80 3.84
CA ALA A 11 3.81 0.63 2.45
C ALA A 11 2.33 1.00 2.26
N GLU A 12 1.46 0.64 3.18
CA GLU A 12 0.04 1.00 3.12
C GLU A 12 -0.18 2.51 3.21
N ARG A 13 0.57 3.20 4.08
CA ARG A 13 0.54 4.67 4.16
C ARG A 13 1.00 5.31 2.86
N GLU A 14 2.08 4.79 2.28
CA GLU A 14 2.62 5.29 1.02
C GLU A 14 1.61 5.09 -0.13
N LEU A 15 0.93 3.94 -0.16
CA LEU A 15 -0.08 3.68 -1.17
C LEU A 15 -1.23 4.69 -1.09
N LYS A 16 -1.73 4.97 0.12
CA LYS A 16 -2.78 5.99 0.33
C LYS A 16 -2.31 7.37 -0.12
N PHE A 17 -1.06 7.72 0.18
CA PHE A 17 -0.45 8.98 -0.23
C PHE A 17 -0.41 9.09 -1.75
N ARG A 18 0.00 8.02 -2.45
CA ARG A 18 0.06 8.00 -3.91
C ARG A 18 -1.31 8.18 -4.55
N PHE A 19 -2.34 7.52 -4.02
CA PHE A 19 -3.70 7.69 -4.54
C PHE A 19 -4.12 9.16 -4.47
N ARG A 20 -3.89 9.82 -3.35
CA ARG A 20 -4.32 11.20 -3.15
C ARG A 20 -3.50 12.20 -3.97
N VAL A 21 -2.17 12.07 -3.95
CA VAL A 21 -1.27 13.03 -4.57
C VAL A 21 -1.21 12.87 -6.08
N TYR A 22 -1.20 11.63 -6.57
CA TYR A 22 -1.05 11.38 -7.99
C TYR A 22 -2.27 11.82 -8.81
N ASP A 23 -3.47 11.73 -8.24
CA ASP A 23 -4.66 12.27 -8.89
C ASP A 23 -4.49 13.76 -9.17
N ARG A 24 -3.98 14.50 -8.21
CA ARG A 24 -3.72 15.94 -8.38
C ARG A 24 -2.67 16.22 -9.44
N LEU A 25 -1.62 15.40 -9.47
CA LEU A 25 -0.55 15.55 -10.46
C LEU A 25 -1.05 15.29 -11.87
N VAL A 26 -1.93 14.31 -12.04
CA VAL A 26 -2.55 14.02 -13.34
C VAL A 26 -3.42 15.18 -13.80
N VAL A 27 -4.26 15.70 -12.92
CA VAL A 27 -5.13 16.85 -13.23
C VAL A 27 -4.32 18.08 -13.65
N ARG A 28 -3.16 18.29 -13.00
CA ARG A 28 -2.28 19.43 -13.30
C ARG A 28 -1.35 19.20 -14.50
N GLY A 29 -1.44 18.03 -15.16
CA GLY A 29 -0.56 17.70 -16.27
C GLY A 29 0.88 17.41 -15.92
N LYS A 30 1.16 17.14 -14.62
CA LYS A 30 2.51 16.82 -14.12
C LYS A 30 2.82 15.33 -14.19
N MET A 31 1.81 14.51 -14.42
CA MET A 31 1.92 13.06 -14.48
C MET A 31 0.87 12.54 -15.45
N THR A 32 1.22 11.54 -16.25
CA THR A 32 0.23 10.89 -17.11
C THR A 32 -0.57 9.85 -16.32
N LYS A 33 -1.75 9.51 -16.83
CA LYS A 33 -2.55 8.43 -16.24
C LYS A 33 -1.82 7.10 -16.26
N ALA A 34 -1.06 6.83 -17.34
CA ALA A 34 -0.26 5.60 -17.43
C ALA A 34 0.81 5.54 -16.36
N GLU A 35 1.51 6.65 -16.11
CA GLU A 35 2.50 6.74 -15.04
C GLU A 35 1.85 6.54 -13.66
N GLN A 36 0.72 7.20 -13.41
CA GLN A 36 -0.03 7.05 -12.17
C GLN A 36 -0.40 5.59 -11.93
N GLN A 37 -0.99 4.95 -12.93
CA GLN A 37 -1.42 3.56 -12.82
C GLN A 37 -0.25 2.63 -12.54
N ARG A 38 0.87 2.82 -13.23
CA ARG A 38 2.07 2.01 -13.04
C ARG A 38 2.63 2.15 -11.62
N GLU A 39 2.73 3.37 -11.12
CA GLU A 39 3.28 3.63 -9.78
C GLU A 39 2.37 3.09 -8.67
N ILE A 40 1.05 3.16 -8.87
CA ILE A 40 0.09 2.59 -7.92
C ILE A 40 0.15 1.06 -7.96
N GLU A 41 0.25 0.46 -9.14
CA GLU A 41 0.39 -1.00 -9.26
C GLU A 41 1.65 -1.51 -8.56
N LEU A 42 2.78 -0.81 -8.74
CA LEU A 42 4.04 -1.19 -8.09
C LEU A 42 3.90 -1.14 -6.56
N MET A 43 3.34 -0.06 -6.03
CA MET A 43 3.18 0.07 -4.59
C MET A 43 2.16 -0.93 -4.03
N SER A 44 1.09 -1.19 -4.78
CA SER A 44 0.10 -2.21 -4.41
C SER A 44 0.72 -3.60 -4.35
N ALA A 45 1.60 -3.93 -5.29
CA ALA A 45 2.31 -5.21 -5.28
C ALA A 45 3.22 -5.34 -4.06
N ILE A 46 3.91 -4.26 -3.68
CA ILE A 46 4.73 -4.25 -2.47
C ILE A 46 3.87 -4.47 -1.22
N VAL A 47 2.73 -3.81 -1.14
CA VAL A 47 1.77 -4.01 -0.04
C VAL A 47 1.32 -5.46 0.04
N GLU A 48 0.97 -6.06 -1.10
CA GLU A 48 0.54 -7.46 -1.14
C GLU A 48 1.63 -8.42 -0.69
N ASP A 49 2.88 -8.17 -1.08
CA ASP A 49 4.01 -9.00 -0.67
C ASP A 49 4.21 -8.97 0.84
N TYR A 50 4.20 -7.78 1.44
CA TYR A 50 4.36 -7.68 2.90
C TYR A 50 3.13 -8.16 3.66
N ARG A 51 1.93 -7.99 3.08
CA ARG A 51 0.72 -8.54 3.69
C ARG A 51 0.79 -10.07 3.77
N ALA A 52 1.28 -10.72 2.72
CA ALA A 52 1.47 -12.17 2.71
C ALA A 52 2.49 -12.63 3.76
N LEU A 53 3.60 -11.88 3.90
CA LEU A 53 4.61 -12.19 4.91
C LEU A 53 4.07 -12.04 6.33
N VAL A 54 3.34 -10.95 6.60
CA VAL A 54 2.75 -10.72 7.92
C VAL A 54 1.67 -11.77 8.22
N GLN A 55 0.87 -12.12 7.24
CA GLN A 55 -0.16 -13.15 7.39
C GLN A 55 0.47 -14.50 7.74
N PHE A 56 1.60 -14.83 7.15
CA PHE A 56 2.33 -16.06 7.46
C PHE A 56 2.92 -16.03 8.88
N GLU A 57 3.49 -14.90 9.29
CA GLU A 57 4.13 -14.74 10.59
C GLU A 57 3.12 -14.52 11.73
N GLU A 58 2.04 -13.78 11.47
CA GLU A 58 1.07 -13.35 12.47
C GLU A 58 -0.36 -13.48 11.92
N PRO A 59 -0.83 -14.70 11.67
CA PRO A 59 -2.16 -14.89 11.05
C PRO A 59 -3.30 -14.33 11.88
N GLU A 60 -3.23 -14.40 13.21
CA GLU A 60 -4.26 -13.87 14.10
C GLU A 60 -4.35 -12.35 14.03
N LEU A 61 -3.21 -11.69 13.90
CA LEU A 61 -3.16 -10.24 13.77
C LEU A 61 -3.83 -9.79 12.47
N MET A 62 -3.60 -10.50 11.37
CA MET A 62 -4.21 -10.17 10.09
C MET A 62 -5.73 -10.32 10.11
N LEU A 63 -6.24 -11.37 10.75
CA LEU A 63 -7.68 -11.54 10.93
C LEU A 63 -8.29 -10.39 11.72
N PHE A 64 -7.62 -9.98 12.78
CA PHE A 64 -8.06 -8.85 13.62
C PHE A 64 -8.08 -7.55 12.82
N ILE A 65 -7.05 -7.27 12.04
CA ILE A 65 -6.95 -6.06 11.22
C ILE A 65 -8.07 -6.02 10.18
N GLU A 66 -8.32 -7.13 9.49
CA GLU A 66 -9.38 -7.21 8.47
C GLU A 66 -10.77 -7.01 9.08
N ALA A 67 -11.02 -7.60 10.24
CA ALA A 67 -12.28 -7.41 10.95
C ALA A 67 -12.49 -5.95 11.33
N GLY A 68 -11.43 -5.25 11.72
CA GLY A 68 -11.49 -3.83 12.10
C GLY A 68 -11.72 -2.86 10.95
N ARG A 69 -11.62 -3.32 9.70
CA ARG A 69 -11.78 -2.48 8.51
C ARG A 69 -13.21 -2.37 8.00
N ARG A 70 -14.13 -3.07 8.60
CA ARG A 70 -15.53 -3.08 8.16
C ARG A 70 -16.31 -1.85 8.61
#